data_cb88347979793e7aa30250f7cc671550
#
_entry.id   cb88347979793e7aa30250f7cc671550
#
_cell.length_a   1.000
_cell.length_b   1.000
_cell.length_c   1.000
_cell.angle_alpha   90.00
_cell.angle_beta   90.00
_cell.angle_gamma   90.00
#
_symmetry.space_group_name_H-M   'P 1'
#
loop_
_entity.id
_entity.type
_entity.pdbx_description
1 polymer ?
#
loop_
_entity_poly.entity_id
_entity_poly.type
_entity_poly.pdbx_seq_one_letter_code
_entity_poly.pdbx_strand_id
1 'polypeptide(L)'
;LGDVYKRQSEICSVPEAEKNKTEDYDFTGKRALLAEDNAVNAEVFQGFLKAVNAEVECADNGEAALSRYQNMPDYYYDMIFMDLNMPIMDGYEAAKSIRGSKKPDASDIPILAVTANAMAKDIVKVHEAGMNERITKPVQRELLYQTMEKYIL
;
A
#
# COMPACT_ATOMS: atom_id res chain seq x y z
N LEU A 1 14.15 22.07 26.43
CA LEU A 1 14.08 22.18 26.09
C LEU A 1 14.25 21.97 25.61
N GLY A 2 14.13 21.69 25.74
CA GLY A 2 14.04 21.65 25.37
C GLY A 2 14.07 21.16 24.91
N ASP A 3 13.93 21.22 25.31
CA ASP A 3 13.83 20.98 25.04
C ASP A 3 13.87 20.36 24.85
N VAL A 4 13.62 20.22 25.21
CA VAL A 4 13.39 20.04 25.12
C VAL A 4 13.38 19.45 24.85
N TYR A 5 13.31 19.31 25.17
CA TYR A 5 13.12 19.40 24.92
C TYR A 5 13.36 18.88 24.70
N LYS A 6 13.17 18.61 25.01
CA LYS A 6 13.04 18.62 24.84
C LYS A 6 13.22 18.02 24.77
N ARG A 7 13.11 17.71 25.18
CA ARG A 7 13.01 17.65 25.20
C ARG A 7 13.08 16.93 25.08
N GLN A 8 12.98 16.58 25.43
CA GLN A 8 12.81 16.33 25.38
C GLN A 8 12.72 15.71 25.06
N SER A 9 12.87 15.48 25.41
CA SER A 9 12.62 15.20 25.22
C SER A 9 12.56 14.59 24.84
N GLU A 10 12.47 14.32 25.12
CA GLU A 10 12.20 14.02 24.92
C GLU A 10 11.96 13.34 24.57
N ILE A 11 11.71 13.26 24.84
CA ILE A 11 11.42 12.73 24.60
C ILE A 11 11.03 12.19 24.06
N CYS A 12 11.05 11.61 24.40
CA CYS A 12 10.59 11.04 23.46
C CYS A 12 9.53 11.43 22.78
N SER A 13 9.01 11.76 22.76
CA SER A 13 8.01 12.43 22.00
C SER A 13 7.99 11.93 20.59
N VAL A 14 6.80 11.69 20.05
CA VAL A 14 6.74 11.60 18.62
C VAL A 14 7.51 12.79 18.11
N PRO A 15 8.57 12.54 17.42
CA PRO A 15 9.35 13.63 16.90
C PRO A 15 8.45 14.53 16.06
N GLU A 16 8.54 15.81 16.27
CA GLU A 16 7.82 16.76 15.45
C GLU A 16 8.17 16.58 13.98
N ALA A 17 9.39 16.16 13.70
CA ALA A 17 9.83 15.88 12.34
C ALA A 17 8.96 14.82 11.67
N GLU A 18 8.59 13.77 12.42
CA GLU A 18 7.72 12.72 11.88
C GLU A 18 6.32 13.27 11.62
N LYS A 19 5.81 14.08 12.52
CA LYS A 19 4.51 14.70 12.38
C LYS A 19 4.49 15.66 11.18
N ASN A 20 5.54 16.45 11.01
CA ASN A 20 5.65 17.37 9.90
C ASN A 20 5.72 16.66 8.57
N LYS A 21 6.42 15.52 8.53
CA LYS A 21 6.54 14.73 7.30
C LYS A 21 5.19 14.18 6.85
N THR A 22 4.35 13.80 7.80
CA THR A 22 3.00 13.34 7.48
C THR A 22 2.19 14.47 6.85
N GLU A 23 2.36 15.69 7.35
CA GLU A 23 1.65 16.85 6.83
C GLU A 23 2.11 17.26 5.44
N ASP A 24 3.32 16.84 5.05
CA ASP A 24 3.88 17.16 3.73
C ASP A 24 3.27 16.33 2.62
N TYR A 25 2.53 15.27 2.96
CA TYR A 25 1.92 14.40 1.95
C TYR A 25 0.44 14.67 1.81
N ASP A 26 -0.01 14.77 0.59
CA ASP A 26 -1.43 14.96 0.28
C ASP A 26 -1.75 14.17 -0.99
N PHE A 27 -2.54 13.12 -0.81
CA PHE A 27 -2.97 12.25 -1.90
C PHE A 27 -4.45 12.43 -2.21
N THR A 28 -4.96 13.63 -2.01
CA THR A 28 -6.35 13.96 -2.35
C THR A 28 -6.64 13.59 -3.80
N GLY A 29 -7.74 12.89 -4.01
CA GLY A 29 -8.13 12.46 -5.36
C GLY A 29 -7.51 11.15 -5.80
N LYS A 30 -6.61 10.58 -5.00
CA LYS A 30 -6.00 9.28 -5.30
C LYS A 30 -6.77 8.17 -4.60
N ARG A 31 -6.94 7.05 -5.27
CA ARG A 31 -7.69 5.90 -4.74
C ARG A 31 -6.86 4.64 -4.83
N ALA A 32 -6.77 3.92 -3.72
CA ALA A 32 -6.02 2.68 -3.63
C ALA A 32 -6.97 1.51 -3.40
N LEU A 33 -6.63 0.36 -3.96
CA LEU A 33 -7.29 -0.89 -3.65
C LEU A 33 -6.35 -1.67 -2.72
N LEU A 34 -6.83 -2.06 -1.55
CA LEU A 34 -6.06 -2.81 -0.57
C LEU A 34 -6.60 -4.23 -0.46
N ALA A 35 -5.78 -5.21 -0.77
CA ALA A 35 -6.12 -6.62 -0.56
C ALA A 35 -5.40 -7.10 0.70
N GLU A 36 -6.16 -7.38 1.74
CA GLU A 36 -5.64 -7.80 3.04
C GLU A 36 -6.71 -8.60 3.77
N ASP A 37 -6.40 -9.82 4.15
CA ASP A 37 -7.36 -10.70 4.82
C ASP A 37 -7.46 -10.47 6.33
N ASN A 38 -6.47 -9.84 6.94
CA ASN A 38 -6.48 -9.55 8.37
C ASN A 38 -7.12 -8.20 8.62
N ALA A 39 -8.24 -8.18 9.34
CA ALA A 39 -9.01 -6.97 9.58
C ALA A 39 -8.22 -5.89 10.33
N VAL A 40 -7.38 -6.30 11.28
CA VAL A 40 -6.58 -5.35 12.06
C VAL A 40 -5.52 -4.69 11.17
N ASN A 41 -4.83 -5.48 10.35
CA ASN A 41 -3.83 -4.96 9.42
C ASN A 41 -4.48 -4.02 8.41
N ALA A 42 -5.66 -4.39 7.91
CA ALA A 42 -6.40 -3.56 6.96
C ALA A 42 -6.78 -2.22 7.58
N GLU A 43 -7.22 -2.23 8.83
CA GLU A 43 -7.61 -1.01 9.52
C GLU A 43 -6.44 -0.06 9.71
N VAL A 44 -5.29 -0.59 10.11
CA VAL A 44 -4.07 0.21 10.28
C VAL A 44 -3.66 0.84 8.96
N PHE A 45 -3.66 0.04 7.90
CA PHE A 45 -3.28 0.51 6.58
C PHE A 45 -4.23 1.60 6.07
N GLN A 46 -5.52 1.38 6.26
CA GLN A 46 -6.53 2.38 5.89
C GLN A 46 -6.31 3.69 6.64
N GLY A 47 -5.97 3.60 7.93
CA GLY A 47 -5.69 4.77 8.73
C GLY A 47 -4.54 5.60 8.16
N PHE A 48 -3.48 4.93 7.73
CA PHE A 48 -2.35 5.62 7.11
C PHE A 48 -2.76 6.34 5.83
N LEU A 49 -3.57 5.70 5.00
CA LEU A 49 -4.01 6.29 3.74
C LEU A 49 -4.97 7.45 3.96
N LYS A 50 -5.89 7.31 4.89
CA LYS A 50 -6.84 8.38 5.19
C LYS A 50 -6.16 9.60 5.77
N ALA A 51 -5.07 9.41 6.53
CA ALA A 51 -4.33 10.51 7.13
C ALA A 51 -3.73 11.46 6.09
N VAL A 52 -3.53 10.99 4.87
CA VAL A 52 -3.00 11.79 3.76
C VAL A 52 -4.05 12.02 2.67
N ASN A 53 -5.32 11.87 3.02
CA ASN A 53 -6.47 12.17 2.16
C ASN A 53 -6.64 11.24 0.96
N ALA A 54 -6.00 10.08 0.99
CA ALA A 54 -6.21 9.07 -0.05
C ALA A 54 -7.48 8.27 0.26
N GLU A 55 -8.19 7.89 -0.79
CA GLU A 55 -9.32 6.98 -0.67
C GLU A 55 -8.82 5.56 -0.74
N VAL A 56 -9.47 4.66 -0.02
CA VAL A 56 -9.06 3.26 0.00
C VAL A 56 -10.28 2.35 0.03
N GLU A 57 -10.26 1.31 -0.80
CA GLU A 57 -11.25 0.25 -0.80
C GLU A 57 -10.55 -1.05 -0.48
N CYS A 58 -11.18 -1.89 0.32
CA CYS A 58 -10.57 -3.13 0.80
C CYS A 58 -11.21 -4.36 0.23
N ALA A 59 -10.39 -5.38 0.00
CA ALA A 59 -10.82 -6.71 -0.39
C ALA A 59 -10.19 -7.73 0.57
N ASP A 60 -10.92 -8.80 0.87
CA ASP A 60 -10.50 -9.79 1.86
C ASP A 60 -9.51 -10.83 1.32
N ASN A 61 -9.40 -10.93 0.01
CA ASN A 61 -8.53 -11.94 -0.62
C ASN A 61 -8.21 -11.49 -2.04
N GLY A 62 -7.37 -12.27 -2.70
CA GLY A 62 -6.92 -11.94 -4.05
C GLY A 62 -8.03 -11.99 -5.08
N GLU A 63 -8.95 -12.94 -4.95
CA GLU A 63 -10.07 -13.07 -5.87
C GLU A 63 -11.00 -11.87 -5.78
N ALA A 64 -11.30 -11.42 -4.56
CA ALA A 64 -12.12 -10.24 -4.34
C ALA A 64 -11.45 -8.98 -4.88
N ALA A 65 -10.13 -8.87 -4.71
CA ALA A 65 -9.39 -7.74 -5.22
C ALA A 65 -9.43 -7.70 -6.75
N LEU A 66 -9.22 -8.84 -7.38
CA LEU A 66 -9.29 -8.96 -8.83
C LEU A 66 -10.69 -8.58 -9.35
N SER A 67 -11.73 -9.09 -8.68
CA SER A 67 -13.11 -8.81 -9.07
C SER A 67 -13.42 -7.32 -8.96
N ARG A 68 -13.00 -6.68 -7.87
CA ARG A 68 -13.20 -5.24 -7.72
C ARG A 68 -12.51 -4.46 -8.82
N TYR A 69 -11.25 -4.81 -9.10
CA TYR A 69 -10.51 -4.13 -10.15
C TYR A 69 -11.21 -4.26 -11.50
N GLN A 70 -11.65 -5.46 -11.83
CA GLN A 70 -12.28 -5.71 -13.13
C GLN A 70 -13.65 -5.06 -13.29
N ASN A 71 -14.39 -4.92 -12.18
CA ASN A 71 -15.77 -4.41 -12.21
C ASN A 71 -15.87 -2.89 -12.10
N MET A 72 -14.77 -2.21 -11.78
CA MET A 72 -14.78 -0.75 -11.69
C MET A 72 -14.43 -0.13 -13.03
N PRO A 73 -14.77 1.15 -13.23
CA PRO A 73 -14.41 1.84 -14.48
C PRO A 73 -12.89 1.84 -14.71
N ASP A 74 -12.49 2.06 -15.96
CA ASP A 74 -11.08 2.18 -16.30
C ASP A 74 -10.46 3.34 -15.52
N TYR A 75 -9.23 3.13 -15.06
CA TYR A 75 -8.48 4.13 -14.28
C TYR A 75 -9.14 4.52 -12.95
N TYR A 76 -10.01 3.64 -12.43
CA TYR A 76 -10.70 3.90 -11.16
C TYR A 76 -9.72 3.90 -9.98
N TYR A 77 -8.80 2.96 -9.95
CA TYR A 77 -7.77 2.89 -8.90
C TYR A 77 -6.46 3.46 -9.42
N ASP A 78 -5.76 4.17 -8.54
CA ASP A 78 -4.44 4.72 -8.85
C ASP A 78 -3.32 3.77 -8.49
N MET A 79 -3.55 2.88 -7.53
CA MET A 79 -2.58 1.86 -7.16
C MET A 79 -3.25 0.74 -6.37
N ILE A 80 -2.54 -0.37 -6.25
CA ILE A 80 -3.02 -1.55 -5.54
C ILE A 80 -1.97 -1.98 -4.53
N PHE A 81 -2.39 -2.23 -3.29
CA PHE A 81 -1.56 -2.85 -2.26
C PHE A 81 -2.04 -4.28 -2.10
N MET A 82 -1.15 -5.24 -2.32
CA MET A 82 -1.50 -6.64 -2.40
C MET A 82 -0.73 -7.46 -1.36
N ASP A 83 -1.43 -7.96 -0.34
CA ASP A 83 -0.84 -8.89 0.60
C ASP A 83 -0.52 -10.18 -0.15
N LEU A 84 0.67 -10.72 0.06
CA LEU A 84 1.09 -11.93 -0.64
C LEU A 84 0.49 -13.20 -0.07
N ASN A 85 0.13 -13.19 1.22
CA ASN A 85 -0.38 -14.38 1.91
C ASN A 85 -1.86 -14.24 2.24
N MET A 86 -2.70 -14.63 1.30
CA MET A 86 -4.15 -14.57 1.49
C MET A 86 -4.78 -15.91 1.09
N PRO A 87 -5.95 -16.24 1.67
CA PRO A 87 -6.66 -17.45 1.29
C PRO A 87 -7.32 -17.29 -0.08
N ILE A 88 -7.74 -18.39 -0.67
CA ILE A 88 -8.46 -18.50 -1.94
C ILE A 88 -7.56 -18.19 -3.14
N MET A 89 -7.03 -16.98 -3.19
CA MET A 89 -6.10 -16.55 -4.25
C MET A 89 -5.04 -15.67 -3.60
N ASP A 90 -3.78 -16.06 -3.68
CA ASP A 90 -2.70 -15.29 -3.08
C ASP A 90 -2.37 -14.05 -3.91
N GLY A 91 -1.51 -13.20 -3.36
CA GLY A 91 -1.18 -11.93 -3.99
C GLY A 91 -0.44 -12.07 -5.32
N TYR A 92 0.38 -13.10 -5.46
CA TYR A 92 1.09 -13.33 -6.73
C TYR A 92 0.11 -13.65 -7.85
N GLU A 93 -0.81 -14.54 -7.59
CA GLU A 93 -1.80 -14.95 -8.57
C GLU A 93 -2.75 -13.81 -8.91
N ALA A 94 -3.17 -13.07 -7.91
CA ALA A 94 -4.03 -11.91 -8.12
C ALA A 94 -3.35 -10.87 -8.99
N ALA A 95 -2.08 -10.57 -8.73
CA ALA A 95 -1.34 -9.59 -9.51
C ALA A 95 -1.18 -10.01 -10.97
N LYS A 96 -0.87 -11.28 -11.20
CA LYS A 96 -0.78 -11.80 -12.56
C LYS A 96 -2.10 -11.66 -13.30
N SER A 97 -3.19 -11.97 -12.63
CA SER A 97 -4.53 -11.89 -13.22
C SER A 97 -4.93 -10.44 -13.52
N ILE A 98 -4.56 -9.51 -12.64
CA ILE A 98 -4.80 -8.09 -12.87
C ILE A 98 -4.03 -7.62 -14.11
N ARG A 99 -2.76 -7.99 -14.21
CA ARG A 99 -1.94 -7.62 -15.37
C ARG A 99 -2.46 -8.22 -16.67
N GLY A 100 -3.11 -9.37 -16.58
CA GLY A 100 -3.71 -10.02 -17.75
C GLY A 100 -5.11 -9.54 -18.07
N SER A 101 -5.68 -8.62 -17.29
CA SER A 101 -7.00 -8.07 -17.55
C SER A 101 -7.01 -7.21 -18.80
N LYS A 102 -8.19 -7.07 -19.41
CA LYS A 102 -8.35 -6.33 -20.66
C LYS A 102 -8.54 -4.83 -20.46
N LYS A 103 -8.25 -4.34 -19.27
CA LYS A 103 -8.41 -2.91 -18.96
C LYS A 103 -7.20 -2.12 -19.46
N PRO A 104 -7.40 -0.87 -19.89
CA PRO A 104 -6.30 -0.08 -20.46
C PRO A 104 -5.17 0.22 -19.49
N ASP A 105 -5.47 0.28 -18.19
CA ASP A 105 -4.47 0.56 -17.16
C ASP A 105 -3.86 -0.71 -16.55
N ALA A 106 -4.26 -1.89 -17.00
CA ALA A 106 -3.83 -3.16 -16.39
C ALA A 106 -2.33 -3.38 -16.40
N SER A 107 -1.64 -2.91 -17.42
CA SER A 107 -0.19 -3.07 -17.53
C SER A 107 0.58 -1.98 -16.76
N ASP A 108 -0.07 -0.86 -16.45
CA ASP A 108 0.60 0.31 -15.90
C ASP A 108 0.29 0.61 -14.44
N ILE A 109 -0.83 0.13 -13.93
CA ILE A 109 -1.22 0.45 -12.55
C ILE A 109 -0.16 -0.06 -11.58
N PRO A 110 0.33 0.78 -10.64
CA PRO A 110 1.29 0.30 -9.64
C PRO A 110 0.64 -0.75 -8.74
N ILE A 111 1.31 -1.89 -8.60
CA ILE A 111 0.90 -2.95 -7.68
C ILE A 111 2.05 -3.15 -6.72
N LEU A 112 1.81 -2.91 -5.44
CA LEU A 112 2.82 -3.03 -4.40
C LEU A 112 2.51 -4.23 -3.54
N ALA A 113 3.48 -5.15 -3.44
CA ALA A 113 3.34 -6.32 -2.59
C ALA A 113 3.53 -5.94 -1.13
N VAL A 114 2.72 -6.49 -0.24
CA VAL A 114 2.85 -6.29 1.19
C VAL A 114 3.13 -7.66 1.82
N THR A 115 4.24 -7.80 2.53
CA THR A 115 4.66 -9.10 3.04
C THR A 115 5.45 -8.97 4.33
N ALA A 116 5.32 -9.98 5.20
CA ALA A 116 6.14 -10.09 6.40
C ALA A 116 7.53 -10.66 6.08
N ASN A 117 7.72 -11.19 4.88
CA ASN A 117 8.94 -11.88 4.50
C ASN A 117 9.80 -10.99 3.61
N ALA A 118 11.04 -10.75 4.03
CA ALA A 118 11.98 -9.86 3.34
C ALA A 118 13.05 -10.61 2.55
N MET A 119 12.85 -11.89 2.25
CA MET A 119 13.87 -12.68 1.57
C MET A 119 14.04 -12.29 0.11
N ALA A 120 15.26 -12.38 -0.39
CA ALA A 120 15.59 -11.96 -1.75
C ALA A 120 14.81 -12.72 -2.83
N LYS A 121 14.53 -14.00 -2.62
CA LYS A 121 13.78 -14.80 -3.59
C LYS A 121 12.36 -14.27 -3.78
N ASP A 122 11.79 -13.62 -2.76
CA ASP A 122 10.45 -13.07 -2.87
C ASP A 122 10.43 -11.82 -3.73
N ILE A 123 11.54 -11.10 -3.80
CA ILE A 123 11.67 -9.95 -4.70
C ILE A 123 11.53 -10.40 -6.15
N VAL A 124 12.20 -11.51 -6.50
CA VAL A 124 12.12 -12.07 -7.84
C VAL A 124 10.68 -12.46 -8.19
N LYS A 125 10.01 -13.16 -7.26
CA LYS A 125 8.62 -13.57 -7.46
C LYS A 125 7.68 -12.38 -7.61
N VAL A 126 7.92 -11.33 -6.84
CA VAL A 126 7.13 -10.10 -6.91
C VAL A 126 7.19 -9.52 -8.32
N HIS A 127 8.40 -9.38 -8.85
CA HIS A 127 8.57 -8.84 -10.20
C HIS A 127 8.03 -9.77 -11.28
N GLU A 128 8.21 -11.08 -11.11
CA GLU A 128 7.68 -12.05 -12.07
C GLU A 128 6.16 -12.05 -12.12
N ALA A 129 5.52 -11.72 -11.00
CA ALA A 129 4.06 -11.61 -10.95
C ALA A 129 3.55 -10.28 -11.52
N GLY A 130 4.45 -9.38 -11.88
CA GLY A 130 4.09 -8.09 -12.44
C GLY A 130 3.91 -6.99 -11.41
N MET A 131 4.30 -7.22 -10.16
CA MET A 131 4.25 -6.20 -9.11
C MET A 131 5.48 -5.31 -9.18
N ASN A 132 5.31 -4.05 -8.80
CA ASN A 132 6.35 -3.05 -8.96
C ASN A 132 7.37 -3.07 -7.82
N GLU A 133 6.92 -3.30 -6.60
CA GLU A 133 7.79 -3.18 -5.44
C GLU A 133 7.19 -3.92 -4.26
N ARG A 134 7.99 -4.10 -3.22
CA ARG A 134 7.59 -4.80 -2.01
C ARG A 134 7.63 -3.86 -0.82
N ILE A 135 6.62 -3.94 0.03
CA ILE A 135 6.57 -3.25 1.31
C ILE A 135 6.59 -4.32 2.39
N THR A 136 7.52 -4.22 3.34
CA THR A 136 7.67 -5.21 4.41
C THR A 136 6.82 -4.83 5.62
N LYS A 137 6.13 -5.81 6.19
CA LYS A 137 5.39 -5.62 7.44
C LYS A 137 6.34 -5.67 8.64
N PRO A 138 6.09 -4.91 9.69
CA PRO A 138 4.99 -3.95 9.83
C PRO A 138 5.19 -2.75 8.93
N VAL A 139 4.10 -2.29 8.33
CA VAL A 139 4.17 -1.17 7.38
C VAL A 139 4.52 0.10 8.13
N GLN A 140 5.55 0.78 7.68
CA GLN A 140 5.97 2.05 8.25
C GLN A 140 5.37 3.19 7.44
N ARG A 141 4.70 4.09 8.13
CA ARG A 141 3.94 5.16 7.52
C ARG A 141 4.75 6.01 6.56
N GLU A 142 5.93 6.45 7.00
CA GLU A 142 6.75 7.31 6.17
C GLU A 142 7.23 6.62 4.89
N LEU A 143 7.66 5.37 5.03
CA LEU A 143 8.12 4.60 3.87
C LEU A 143 6.97 4.36 2.89
N LEU A 144 5.78 4.10 3.42
CA LEU A 144 4.58 3.95 2.61
C LEU A 144 4.32 5.21 1.78
N TYR A 145 4.37 6.38 2.42
CA TYR A 145 4.09 7.63 1.72
C TYR A 145 5.16 7.95 0.69
N GLN A 146 6.42 7.68 0.98
CA GLN A 146 7.50 7.86 0.01
C GLN A 146 7.29 6.98 -1.22
N THR A 147 6.87 5.75 -1.00
CA THR A 147 6.62 4.80 -2.08
C THR A 147 5.42 5.25 -2.92
N MET A 148 4.36 5.69 -2.27
CA MET A 148 3.20 6.21 -2.98
C MET A 148 3.57 7.42 -3.83
N GLU A 149 4.34 8.34 -3.28
CA GLU A 149 4.78 9.53 -4.02
C GLU A 149 5.56 9.14 -5.27
N LYS A 150 6.40 8.13 -5.15
CA LYS A 150 7.21 7.66 -6.27
C LYS A 150 6.37 7.17 -7.44
N TYR A 151 5.22 6.56 -7.16
CA TYR A 151 4.41 5.90 -8.19
C TYR A 151 3.19 6.69 -8.66
N ILE A 152 2.62 7.54 -7.82
CA ILE A 152 1.34 8.16 -8.17
C ILE A 152 1.31 9.69 -8.05
N LEU A 153 2.45 10.30 -7.79
CA LEU A 153 2.54 11.76 -7.80
C LEU A 153 3.52 12.26 -8.84
#